data_58b19412e41640e7216b02bf84dc9f1d
#
_entry.id   58b19412e41640e7216b02bf84dc9f1d
#
_cell.length_a   1.000
_cell.length_b   1.000
_cell.length_c   1.000
_cell.angle_alpha   90.00
_cell.angle_beta   90.00
_cell.angle_gamma   90.00
#
_symmetry.space_group_name_H-M   'P 1'
#
loop_
_entity.id
_entity.type
_entity.pdbx_description
1 polymer ?
#
loop_
_entity_poly.entity_id
_entity_poly.type
_entity_poly.pdbx_seq_one_letter_code
_entity_poly.pdbx_strand_id
1 'polypeptide(L)'
;MYLNLTALIMFVFVAAFTPGPNNLLASYSGFNFGIKKSLPLIYGVTFGFPLLFIVVNFGLAIIFEKFPKLQDILKILGSGFLIYMANKIATTSKSENKEIKNPAKFFNMLIFQFINPKAVIIAFIMVSTFISQGENFLLDTIIVVSVAIILSFLSITSWCLLGKFISFGKNEKFLSTLPSILSTPLRIFSGIFNYFMSILLVLTVIMFWV
;
A
#
# COMPACT_ATOMS: atom_id res chain seq x y z
N MET A 1 28.00 3.12 14.59
CA MET A 1 27.60 1.88 13.86
C MET A 1 27.32 2.30 12.41
N TYR A 2 27.91 1.64 11.43
CA TYR A 2 27.64 2.00 10.02
C TYR A 2 26.32 1.39 9.57
N LEU A 3 25.52 2.17 8.86
CA LEU A 3 24.26 1.71 8.25
C LEU A 3 24.54 0.51 7.32
N ASN A 4 23.92 -0.64 7.60
CA ASN A 4 24.00 -1.79 6.70
C ASN A 4 23.01 -1.60 5.55
N LEU A 5 23.49 -1.04 4.44
CA LEU A 5 22.67 -0.72 3.26
C LEU A 5 21.98 -1.95 2.66
N THR A 6 22.67 -3.11 2.62
CA THR A 6 22.09 -4.35 2.10
C THR A 6 20.91 -4.81 2.95
N ALA A 7 21.08 -4.83 4.28
CA ALA A 7 20.00 -5.19 5.19
C ALA A 7 18.81 -4.22 5.09
N LEU A 8 19.07 -2.91 4.97
CA LEU A 8 18.04 -1.89 4.75
C LEU A 8 17.27 -2.16 3.48
N ILE A 9 17.94 -2.33 2.33
CA ILE A 9 17.29 -2.58 1.04
C ILE A 9 16.46 -3.85 1.10
N MET A 10 16.97 -4.94 1.64
CA MET A 10 16.23 -6.20 1.78
C MET A 10 15.00 -6.04 2.68
N PHE A 11 15.16 -5.39 3.83
CA PHE A 11 14.04 -5.14 4.75
C PHE A 11 12.94 -4.32 4.09
N VAL A 12 13.29 -3.16 3.49
CA VAL A 12 12.32 -2.27 2.85
C VAL A 12 11.69 -2.95 1.63
N PHE A 13 12.46 -3.73 0.85
CA PHE A 13 11.92 -4.51 -0.26
C PHE A 13 10.85 -5.48 0.22
N VAL A 14 11.16 -6.34 1.18
CA VAL A 14 10.19 -7.31 1.73
C VAL A 14 8.96 -6.58 2.29
N ALA A 15 9.18 -5.54 3.10
CA ALA A 15 8.10 -4.77 3.70
C ALA A 15 7.20 -4.09 2.66
N ALA A 16 7.78 -3.49 1.60
CA ALA A 16 7.04 -2.80 0.57
C ALA A 16 6.27 -3.76 -0.35
N PHE A 17 6.88 -4.88 -0.77
CA PHE A 17 6.28 -5.81 -1.72
C PHE A 17 5.33 -6.83 -1.07
N THR A 18 5.38 -7.05 0.24
CA THR A 18 4.42 -7.92 0.95
C THR A 18 3.00 -7.36 0.82
N PRO A 19 2.00 -8.20 0.51
CA PRO A 19 0.60 -7.77 0.44
C PRO A 19 0.18 -6.97 1.66
N GLY A 20 -0.54 -5.87 1.43
CA GLY A 20 -1.04 -5.00 2.48
C GLY A 20 -1.95 -3.92 1.92
N PRO A 21 -2.52 -3.04 2.76
CA PRO A 21 -3.55 -2.08 2.35
C PRO A 21 -3.17 -1.25 1.13
N ASN A 22 -1.97 -0.67 1.10
CA ASN A 22 -1.49 0.15 -0.02
C ASN A 22 -1.44 -0.65 -1.32
N ASN A 23 -0.89 -1.86 -1.27
CA ASN A 23 -0.69 -2.73 -2.42
C ASN A 23 -2.03 -3.23 -2.98
N LEU A 24 -2.96 -3.58 -2.10
CA LEU A 24 -4.31 -4.00 -2.49
C LEU A 24 -5.09 -2.84 -3.14
N LEU A 25 -5.00 -1.63 -2.58
CA LEU A 25 -5.61 -0.42 -3.15
C LEU A 25 -4.99 -0.06 -4.50
N ALA A 26 -3.66 -0.21 -4.66
CA ALA A 26 -2.97 0.02 -5.92
C ALA A 26 -3.41 -0.99 -6.99
N SER A 27 -3.48 -2.28 -6.63
CA SER A 27 -3.96 -3.33 -7.53
C SER A 27 -5.40 -3.09 -7.96
N TYR A 28 -6.28 -2.78 -7.01
CA TYR A 28 -7.66 -2.39 -7.29
C TYR A 28 -7.74 -1.18 -8.23
N SER A 29 -6.93 -0.15 -7.97
CA SER A 29 -6.90 1.06 -8.79
C SER A 29 -6.44 0.78 -10.22
N GLY A 30 -5.36 0.00 -10.36
CA GLY A 30 -4.85 -0.46 -11.67
C GLY A 30 -5.88 -1.24 -12.47
N PHE A 31 -6.60 -2.16 -11.81
CA PHE A 31 -7.63 -2.99 -12.40
C PHE A 31 -8.83 -2.17 -12.91
N ASN A 32 -9.34 -1.23 -12.12
CA ASN A 32 -10.57 -0.50 -12.45
C ASN A 32 -10.33 0.80 -13.24
N PHE A 33 -9.19 1.48 -13.05
CA PHE A 33 -8.95 2.81 -13.62
C PHE A 33 -7.73 2.86 -14.55
N GLY A 34 -6.86 1.84 -14.48
CA GLY A 34 -5.59 1.83 -15.21
C GLY A 34 -4.54 2.75 -14.59
N ILE A 35 -3.30 2.66 -15.12
CA ILE A 35 -2.11 3.31 -14.53
C ILE A 35 -2.23 4.83 -14.48
N LYS A 36 -2.60 5.46 -15.60
CA LYS A 36 -2.64 6.94 -15.70
C LYS A 36 -3.54 7.57 -14.63
N LYS A 37 -4.73 7.03 -14.43
CA LYS A 37 -5.67 7.53 -13.42
C LYS A 37 -5.23 7.17 -11.98
N SER A 38 -4.37 6.17 -11.81
CA SER A 38 -3.85 5.73 -10.52
C SER A 38 -2.59 6.49 -10.06
N LEU A 39 -2.00 7.35 -10.90
CA LEU A 39 -0.80 8.13 -10.54
C LEU A 39 -0.94 8.92 -9.23
N PRO A 40 -2.08 9.60 -8.94
CA PRO A 40 -2.24 10.29 -7.66
C PRO A 40 -2.13 9.35 -6.44
N LEU A 41 -2.66 8.12 -6.53
CA LEU A 41 -2.52 7.09 -5.51
C LEU A 41 -1.05 6.66 -5.39
N ILE A 42 -0.38 6.36 -6.53
CA ILE A 42 1.01 5.92 -6.56
C ILE A 42 1.89 6.95 -5.85
N TYR A 43 1.81 8.21 -6.26
CA TYR A 43 2.61 9.28 -5.65
C TYR A 43 2.21 9.55 -4.19
N GLY A 44 0.92 9.46 -3.84
CA GLY A 44 0.45 9.63 -2.46
C GLY A 44 1.09 8.63 -1.50
N VAL A 45 1.23 7.36 -1.90
CA VAL A 45 1.93 6.34 -1.11
C VAL A 45 3.44 6.56 -1.14
N THR A 46 4.00 6.81 -2.33
CA THR A 46 5.45 6.98 -2.54
C THR A 46 6.05 8.09 -1.69
N PHE A 47 5.35 9.20 -1.53
CA PHE A 47 5.81 10.32 -0.68
C PHE A 47 5.23 10.29 0.73
N GLY A 48 4.06 9.68 0.91
CA GLY A 48 3.41 9.60 2.21
C GLY A 48 4.15 8.71 3.21
N PHE A 49 4.66 7.56 2.78
CA PHE A 49 5.41 6.67 3.67
C PHE A 49 6.74 7.28 4.13
N PRO A 50 7.60 7.83 3.27
CA PRO A 50 8.79 8.54 3.71
C PRO A 50 8.48 9.75 4.61
N LEU A 51 7.40 10.47 4.36
CA LEU A 51 6.97 11.56 5.23
C LEU A 51 6.60 11.03 6.63
N LEU A 52 5.83 9.95 6.70
CA LEU A 52 5.54 9.27 7.98
C LEU A 52 6.84 8.86 8.67
N PHE A 53 7.78 8.22 7.94
CA PHE A 53 9.08 7.82 8.50
C PHE A 53 9.84 9.02 9.08
N ILE A 54 9.90 10.15 8.38
CA ILE A 54 10.53 11.38 8.86
C ILE A 54 9.87 11.84 10.16
N VAL A 55 8.55 11.88 10.23
CA VAL A 55 7.81 12.31 11.42
C VAL A 55 8.06 11.35 12.60
N VAL A 56 8.12 10.04 12.36
CA VAL A 56 8.47 9.05 13.39
C VAL A 56 9.92 9.25 13.86
N ASN A 57 10.85 9.44 12.91
CA ASN A 57 12.27 9.61 13.19
C ASN A 57 12.59 10.86 14.03
N PHE A 58 11.86 11.97 13.79
CA PHE A 58 12.09 13.24 14.51
C PHE A 58 11.24 13.44 15.75
N GLY A 59 10.48 12.46 16.22
CA GLY A 59 9.85 12.59 17.53
C GLY A 59 8.52 11.86 17.77
N LEU A 60 7.82 11.37 16.76
CA LEU A 60 6.56 10.66 16.99
C LEU A 60 6.78 9.38 17.82
N ALA A 61 7.98 8.77 17.74
CA ALA A 61 8.37 7.64 18.56
C ALA A 61 8.21 7.94 20.06
N ILE A 62 8.69 9.11 20.51
CA ILE A 62 8.59 9.55 21.90
C ILE A 62 7.11 9.77 22.31
N ILE A 63 6.29 10.29 21.40
CA ILE A 63 4.88 10.50 21.67
C ILE A 63 4.15 9.16 21.85
N PHE A 64 4.45 8.18 21.05
CA PHE A 64 3.82 6.85 21.17
C PHE A 64 4.29 6.07 22.41
N GLU A 65 5.53 6.27 22.85
CA GLU A 65 6.00 5.74 24.13
C GLU A 65 5.27 6.36 25.33
N LYS A 66 5.06 7.69 25.28
CA LYS A 66 4.34 8.41 26.35
C LYS A 66 2.82 8.21 26.33
N PHE A 67 2.25 7.97 25.16
CA PHE A 67 0.80 7.83 24.95
C PHE A 67 0.47 6.57 24.14
N PRO A 68 0.62 5.37 24.70
CA PRO A 68 0.35 4.09 23.98
C PRO A 68 -1.06 4.02 23.39
N LYS A 69 -2.06 4.61 24.07
CA LYS A 69 -3.45 4.70 23.58
C LYS A 69 -3.60 5.37 22.22
N LEU A 70 -2.65 6.23 21.82
CA LEU A 70 -2.67 6.86 20.51
C LEU A 70 -2.49 5.82 19.39
N GLN A 71 -1.68 4.78 19.61
CA GLN A 71 -1.52 3.67 18.67
C GLN A 71 -2.84 2.91 18.48
N ASP A 72 -3.58 2.66 19.57
CA ASP A 72 -4.89 1.99 19.50
C ASP A 72 -5.91 2.83 18.71
N ILE A 73 -5.94 4.15 18.94
CA ILE A 73 -6.80 5.06 18.19
C ILE A 73 -6.48 5.02 16.69
N LEU A 74 -5.19 5.09 16.32
CA LEU A 74 -4.77 5.01 14.92
C LEU A 74 -5.11 3.65 14.30
N LYS A 75 -4.98 2.58 15.06
CA LYS A 75 -5.36 1.23 14.65
C LYS A 75 -6.87 1.11 14.38
N ILE A 76 -7.70 1.70 15.22
CA ILE A 76 -9.16 1.77 15.04
C ILE A 76 -9.50 2.58 13.78
N LEU A 77 -8.92 3.77 13.61
CA LEU A 77 -9.17 4.64 12.45
C LEU A 77 -8.73 3.96 11.14
N GLY A 78 -7.55 3.34 11.14
CA GLY A 78 -7.02 2.58 9.99
C GLY A 78 -7.92 1.39 9.63
N SER A 79 -8.36 0.63 10.64
CA SER A 79 -9.30 -0.49 10.45
C SER A 79 -10.63 -0.02 9.87
N GLY A 80 -11.20 1.07 10.40
CA GLY A 80 -12.43 1.69 9.88
C GLY A 80 -12.30 2.13 8.42
N PHE A 81 -11.17 2.76 8.06
CA PHE A 81 -10.89 3.13 6.68
C PHE A 81 -10.80 1.92 5.75
N LEU A 82 -10.14 0.84 6.17
CA LEU A 82 -10.01 -0.38 5.36
C LEU A 82 -11.34 -1.09 5.16
N ILE A 83 -12.18 -1.16 6.20
CA ILE A 83 -13.54 -1.72 6.10
C ILE A 83 -14.40 -0.87 5.16
N TYR A 84 -14.32 0.47 5.26
CA TYR A 84 -14.98 1.37 4.32
C TYR A 84 -14.54 1.12 2.87
N MET A 85 -13.24 0.99 2.62
CA MET A 85 -12.71 0.71 1.29
C MET A 85 -13.11 -0.68 0.80
N ALA A 86 -13.07 -1.70 1.66
CA ALA A 86 -13.50 -3.06 1.32
C ALA A 86 -14.98 -3.09 0.87
N ASN A 87 -15.86 -2.42 1.62
CA ASN A 87 -17.28 -2.30 1.26
C ASN A 87 -17.46 -1.57 -0.07
N LYS A 88 -16.77 -0.45 -0.26
CA LYS A 88 -16.80 0.33 -1.50
C LYS A 88 -16.36 -0.49 -2.72
N ILE A 89 -15.32 -1.30 -2.58
CA ILE A 89 -14.81 -2.19 -3.63
C ILE A 89 -15.83 -3.30 -3.95
N ALA A 90 -16.39 -3.95 -2.93
CA ALA A 90 -17.37 -5.02 -3.09
C ALA A 90 -18.67 -4.54 -3.77
N THR A 91 -19.15 -3.37 -3.38
CA THR A 91 -20.41 -2.80 -3.92
C THR A 91 -20.29 -2.30 -5.36
N THR A 92 -19.10 -1.87 -5.77
CA THR A 92 -18.83 -1.46 -7.16
C THR A 92 -19.01 -2.62 -8.14
N SER A 93 -18.71 -3.85 -7.70
CA SER A 93 -18.88 -5.06 -8.54
C SER A 93 -20.35 -5.40 -8.84
N LYS A 94 -21.30 -4.93 -8.03
CA LYS A 94 -22.74 -5.26 -8.15
C LYS A 94 -23.55 -4.25 -8.98
N SER A 95 -22.99 -3.07 -9.24
CA SER A 95 -23.73 -1.98 -9.89
C SER A 95 -23.13 -1.65 -11.24
N GLU A 96 -23.74 -2.15 -12.32
CA GLU A 96 -23.39 -1.78 -13.69
C GLU A 96 -23.50 -0.27 -13.98
N ASN A 97 -24.16 0.50 -13.09
CA ASN A 97 -24.47 1.92 -13.28
C ASN A 97 -23.83 2.87 -12.25
N LYS A 98 -23.08 2.40 -11.27
CA LYS A 98 -22.33 3.29 -10.36
C LYS A 98 -20.82 3.17 -10.64
N GLU A 99 -20.38 3.89 -11.65
CA GLU A 99 -18.96 4.13 -11.85
C GLU A 99 -18.41 4.78 -10.57
N ILE A 100 -17.47 4.11 -9.90
CA ILE A 100 -16.53 4.83 -9.03
C ILE A 100 -15.75 5.73 -9.99
N LYS A 101 -16.15 7.01 -10.06
CA LYS A 101 -15.63 7.92 -11.09
C LYS A 101 -14.15 8.24 -10.95
N ASN A 102 -13.55 8.03 -9.76
CA ASN A 102 -12.17 8.44 -9.52
C ASN A 102 -11.42 7.49 -8.58
N PRO A 103 -10.15 7.20 -8.86
CA PRO A 103 -9.25 6.52 -7.93
C PRO A 103 -8.99 7.36 -6.67
N ALA A 104 -8.32 6.78 -5.68
CA ALA A 104 -7.93 7.50 -4.48
C ALA A 104 -7.03 8.69 -4.84
N LYS A 105 -7.31 9.86 -4.21
CA LYS A 105 -6.57 11.10 -4.44
C LYS A 105 -5.20 11.06 -3.74
N PHE A 106 -4.25 11.84 -4.22
CA PHE A 106 -2.90 11.97 -3.66
C PHE A 106 -2.91 12.21 -2.14
N PHE A 107 -3.58 13.25 -1.68
CA PHE A 107 -3.62 13.60 -0.25
C PHE A 107 -4.28 12.54 0.62
N ASN A 108 -5.30 11.84 0.11
CA ASN A 108 -5.94 10.76 0.85
C ASN A 108 -4.95 9.61 1.11
N MET A 109 -4.13 9.25 0.11
CA MET A 109 -3.14 8.19 0.25
C MET A 109 -1.91 8.63 1.06
N LEU A 110 -1.55 9.90 0.99
CA LEU A 110 -0.50 10.47 1.83
C LEU A 110 -0.89 10.42 3.31
N ILE A 111 -2.09 10.91 3.66
CA ILE A 111 -2.59 10.91 5.04
C ILE A 111 -2.85 9.48 5.52
N PHE A 112 -3.29 8.60 4.63
CA PHE A 112 -3.56 7.21 4.97
C PHE A 112 -2.33 6.50 5.57
N GLN A 113 -1.10 6.88 5.21
CA GLN A 113 0.09 6.27 5.78
C GLN A 113 0.15 6.42 7.31
N PHE A 114 -0.34 7.53 7.85
CA PHE A 114 -0.33 7.82 9.29
C PHE A 114 -1.33 6.99 10.09
N ILE A 115 -2.37 6.49 9.44
CA ILE A 115 -3.39 5.61 10.05
C ILE A 115 -3.27 4.15 9.59
N ASN A 116 -2.32 3.85 8.70
CA ASN A 116 -2.03 2.50 8.24
C ASN A 116 -1.09 1.79 9.24
N PRO A 117 -1.59 0.84 10.06
CA PRO A 117 -0.76 0.22 11.11
C PRO A 117 0.49 -0.45 10.57
N LYS A 118 0.40 -1.07 9.37
CA LYS A 118 1.58 -1.68 8.73
C LYS A 118 2.66 -0.62 8.45
N ALA A 119 2.27 0.54 7.91
CA ALA A 119 3.22 1.60 7.59
C ALA A 119 3.86 2.17 8.87
N VAL A 120 3.05 2.39 9.91
CA VAL A 120 3.52 2.90 11.22
C VAL A 120 4.52 1.93 11.85
N ILE A 121 4.20 0.63 11.93
CA ILE A 121 5.09 -0.40 12.50
C ILE A 121 6.41 -0.47 11.71
N ILE A 122 6.35 -0.46 10.38
CA ILE A 122 7.54 -0.50 9.54
C ILE A 122 8.42 0.73 9.78
N ALA A 123 7.82 1.94 9.86
CA ALA A 123 8.56 3.17 10.14
C ALA A 123 9.28 3.09 11.51
N PHE A 124 8.63 2.57 12.56
CA PHE A 124 9.25 2.35 13.87
C PHE A 124 10.43 1.37 13.81
N ILE A 125 10.27 0.23 13.15
CA ILE A 125 11.35 -0.74 12.98
C ILE A 125 12.53 -0.10 12.23
N MET A 126 12.24 0.67 11.18
CA MET A 126 13.30 1.35 10.42
C MET A 126 14.08 2.36 11.26
N VAL A 127 13.39 3.16 12.07
CA VAL A 127 14.05 4.12 12.97
C VAL A 127 14.91 3.39 14.00
N SER A 128 14.36 2.38 14.68
CA SER A 128 15.08 1.66 15.74
C SER A 128 16.25 0.82 15.23
N THR A 129 16.22 0.35 13.98
CA THR A 129 17.20 -0.59 13.43
C THR A 129 18.27 0.10 12.57
N PHE A 130 17.88 1.13 11.81
CA PHE A 130 18.73 1.68 10.74
C PHE A 130 19.17 3.13 10.98
N ILE A 131 18.69 3.80 12.02
CA ILE A 131 19.10 5.17 12.32
C ILE A 131 20.08 5.17 13.49
N SER A 132 21.29 5.68 13.22
CA SER A 132 22.32 5.90 14.25
C SER A 132 22.02 7.16 15.06
N GLN A 133 22.35 7.12 16.35
CA GLN A 133 22.36 8.34 17.16
C GLN A 133 23.72 9.05 16.96
N GLY A 134 23.73 10.38 16.88
CA GLY A 134 24.94 11.21 16.77
C GLY A 134 25.26 11.67 15.35
N GLU A 135 26.55 11.72 14.99
CA GLU A 135 27.04 12.38 13.77
C GLU A 135 26.43 11.87 12.45
N ASN A 136 26.12 10.58 12.39
CA ASN A 136 25.57 9.95 11.18
C ASN A 136 24.03 10.04 11.06
N PHE A 137 23.33 10.61 12.05
CA PHE A 137 21.86 10.66 12.08
C PHE A 137 21.23 11.20 10.80
N LEU A 138 21.70 12.34 10.31
CA LEU A 138 21.16 12.97 9.09
C LEU A 138 21.49 12.16 7.85
N LEU A 139 22.69 11.62 7.75
CA LEU A 139 23.11 10.81 6.60
C LEU A 139 22.29 9.52 6.52
N ASP A 140 22.13 8.81 7.64
CA ASP A 140 21.32 7.61 7.72
C ASP A 140 19.86 7.92 7.36
N THR A 141 19.31 9.03 7.85
CA THR A 141 17.96 9.49 7.53
C THR A 141 17.79 9.71 6.02
N ILE A 142 18.73 10.41 5.37
CA ILE A 142 18.67 10.66 3.93
C ILE A 142 18.73 9.35 3.13
N ILE A 143 19.62 8.43 3.51
CA ILE A 143 19.74 7.13 2.84
C ILE A 143 18.44 6.33 2.98
N VAL A 144 17.91 6.23 4.21
CA VAL A 144 16.67 5.49 4.48
C VAL A 144 15.48 6.08 3.72
N VAL A 145 15.33 7.40 3.71
CA VAL A 145 14.28 8.11 2.96
C VAL A 145 14.41 7.83 1.46
N SER A 146 15.61 7.88 0.91
CA SER A 146 15.86 7.64 -0.52
C SER A 146 15.50 6.21 -0.92
N VAL A 147 15.93 5.22 -0.14
CA VAL A 147 15.58 3.81 -0.35
C VAL A 147 14.06 3.60 -0.22
N ALA A 148 13.42 4.22 0.77
CA ALA A 148 11.99 4.13 0.97
C ALA A 148 11.19 4.72 -0.22
N ILE A 149 11.59 5.87 -0.75
CA ILE A 149 10.96 6.48 -1.95
C ILE A 149 11.06 5.52 -3.14
N ILE A 150 12.26 5.04 -3.44
CA ILE A 150 12.51 4.20 -4.62
C ILE A 150 11.70 2.89 -4.51
N LEU A 151 11.82 2.17 -3.39
CA LEU A 151 11.19 0.87 -3.24
C LEU A 151 9.66 0.97 -3.08
N SER A 152 9.15 2.03 -2.43
CA SER A 152 7.70 2.27 -2.38
C SER A 152 7.14 2.56 -3.77
N PHE A 153 7.81 3.41 -4.56
CA PHE A 153 7.38 3.70 -5.94
C PHE A 153 7.36 2.43 -6.80
N LEU A 154 8.44 1.63 -6.76
CA LEU A 154 8.53 0.38 -7.52
C LEU A 154 7.46 -0.61 -7.09
N SER A 155 7.25 -0.79 -5.79
CA SER A 155 6.25 -1.71 -5.26
C SER A 155 4.83 -1.30 -5.66
N ILE A 156 4.42 -0.07 -5.37
CA ILE A 156 3.07 0.40 -5.65
C ILE A 156 2.76 0.40 -7.14
N THR A 157 3.75 0.78 -7.96
CA THR A 157 3.61 0.71 -9.42
C THR A 157 3.47 -0.73 -9.90
N SER A 158 4.26 -1.67 -9.37
CA SER A 158 4.18 -3.09 -9.72
C SER A 158 2.81 -3.69 -9.36
N TRP A 159 2.28 -3.38 -8.16
CA TRP A 159 0.95 -3.82 -7.75
C TRP A 159 -0.18 -3.20 -8.60
N CYS A 160 -0.03 -1.94 -9.00
CA CYS A 160 -0.95 -1.27 -9.91
C CYS A 160 -0.91 -1.90 -11.32
N LEU A 161 0.28 -2.22 -11.83
CA LEU A 161 0.48 -2.94 -13.09
C LEU A 161 -0.12 -4.34 -13.05
N LEU A 162 0.06 -5.08 -11.95
CA LEU A 162 -0.55 -6.38 -11.74
C LEU A 162 -2.09 -6.29 -11.85
N GLY A 163 -2.70 -5.33 -11.16
CA GLY A 163 -4.13 -5.10 -11.28
C GLY A 163 -4.55 -4.76 -12.70
N LYS A 164 -3.80 -3.89 -13.39
CA LYS A 164 -4.04 -3.58 -14.81
C LYS A 164 -3.93 -4.80 -15.71
N PHE A 165 -2.93 -5.64 -15.49
CA PHE A 165 -2.77 -6.89 -16.24
C PHE A 165 -3.99 -7.81 -16.07
N ILE A 166 -4.44 -8.02 -14.84
CA ILE A 166 -5.61 -8.84 -14.55
C ILE A 166 -6.87 -8.28 -15.22
N SER A 167 -6.97 -6.94 -15.38
CA SER A 167 -8.12 -6.32 -16.05
C SER A 167 -8.28 -6.71 -17.51
N PHE A 168 -7.23 -7.17 -18.17
CA PHE A 168 -7.31 -7.71 -19.54
C PHE A 168 -8.19 -8.96 -19.64
N GLY A 169 -8.38 -9.69 -18.54
CA GLY A 169 -9.33 -10.79 -18.47
C GLY A 169 -10.79 -10.43 -18.67
N LYS A 170 -11.12 -9.13 -18.69
CA LYS A 170 -12.46 -8.61 -19.08
C LYS A 170 -12.57 -8.33 -20.57
N ASN A 171 -11.45 -8.36 -21.32
CA ASN A 171 -11.42 -8.00 -22.73
C ASN A 171 -11.48 -9.25 -23.60
N GLU A 172 -12.65 -9.55 -24.14
CA GLU A 172 -12.89 -10.72 -25.00
C GLU A 172 -11.97 -10.75 -26.23
N LYS A 173 -11.70 -9.57 -26.82
CA LYS A 173 -10.80 -9.47 -27.98
C LYS A 173 -9.36 -9.84 -27.61
N PHE A 174 -8.91 -9.46 -26.40
CA PHE A 174 -7.61 -9.87 -25.88
C PHE A 174 -7.59 -11.37 -25.55
N LEU A 175 -8.63 -11.87 -24.87
CA LEU A 175 -8.73 -13.28 -24.49
C LEU A 175 -8.73 -14.21 -25.68
N SER A 176 -9.33 -13.82 -26.83
CA SER A 176 -9.34 -14.62 -28.06
C SER A 176 -7.94 -14.79 -28.68
N THR A 177 -6.96 -13.95 -28.31
CA THR A 177 -5.56 -14.07 -28.76
C THR A 177 -4.73 -15.05 -27.90
N LEU A 178 -5.27 -15.49 -26.75
CA LEU A 178 -4.59 -16.36 -25.82
C LEU A 178 -5.06 -17.82 -25.94
N PRO A 179 -4.18 -18.81 -25.70
CA PRO A 179 -4.59 -20.20 -25.53
C PRO A 179 -5.63 -20.35 -24.41
N SER A 180 -6.56 -21.29 -24.55
CA SER A 180 -7.65 -21.52 -23.57
C SER A 180 -7.15 -21.78 -22.15
N ILE A 181 -5.98 -22.41 -22.01
CA ILE A 181 -5.33 -22.66 -20.71
C ILE A 181 -5.00 -21.37 -19.94
N LEU A 182 -4.78 -20.24 -20.62
CA LEU A 182 -4.49 -18.94 -20.03
C LEU A 182 -5.71 -18.02 -20.02
N SER A 183 -6.53 -18.04 -21.08
CA SER A 183 -7.69 -17.15 -21.21
C SER A 183 -8.79 -17.46 -20.21
N THR A 184 -9.07 -18.75 -19.96
CA THR A 184 -10.14 -19.17 -19.03
C THR A 184 -9.86 -18.74 -17.57
N PRO A 185 -8.69 -19.08 -16.97
CA PRO A 185 -8.37 -18.61 -15.62
C PRO A 185 -8.35 -17.09 -15.49
N LEU A 186 -7.79 -16.39 -16.49
CA LEU A 186 -7.71 -14.92 -16.46
C LEU A 186 -9.11 -14.28 -16.51
N ARG A 187 -10.03 -14.82 -17.32
CA ARG A 187 -11.44 -14.39 -17.37
C ARG A 187 -12.12 -14.57 -16.01
N ILE A 188 -12.06 -15.79 -15.45
CA ILE A 188 -12.67 -16.09 -14.14
C ILE A 188 -12.12 -15.17 -13.06
N PHE A 189 -10.78 -15.06 -12.96
CA PHE A 189 -10.14 -14.25 -11.94
C PHE A 189 -10.47 -12.77 -12.08
N SER A 190 -10.51 -12.23 -13.30
CA SER A 190 -10.91 -10.84 -13.52
C SER A 190 -12.36 -10.55 -13.11
N GLY A 191 -13.25 -11.53 -13.25
CA GLY A 191 -14.65 -11.41 -12.82
C GLY A 191 -14.83 -11.31 -11.31
N ILE A 192 -14.00 -12.02 -10.54
CA ILE A 192 -14.08 -12.05 -9.06
C ILE A 192 -13.07 -11.12 -8.38
N PHE A 193 -12.20 -10.44 -9.14
CA PHE A 193 -11.05 -9.70 -8.61
C PHE A 193 -11.42 -8.67 -7.53
N ASN A 194 -12.47 -7.89 -7.74
CA ASN A 194 -12.89 -6.88 -6.77
C ASN A 194 -13.36 -7.52 -5.45
N TYR A 195 -14.10 -8.63 -5.51
CA TYR A 195 -14.49 -9.38 -4.30
C TYR A 195 -13.26 -9.94 -3.58
N PHE A 196 -12.32 -10.50 -4.33
CA PHE A 196 -11.07 -11.01 -3.77
C PHE A 196 -10.28 -9.89 -3.06
N MET A 197 -10.13 -8.71 -3.68
CA MET A 197 -9.47 -7.55 -3.06
C MET A 197 -10.20 -7.06 -1.81
N SER A 198 -11.54 -7.03 -1.83
CA SER A 198 -12.34 -6.66 -0.67
C SER A 198 -12.11 -7.63 0.51
N ILE A 199 -12.13 -8.92 0.26
CA ILE A 199 -11.86 -9.95 1.27
C ILE A 199 -10.45 -9.79 1.85
N LEU A 200 -9.43 -9.58 1.02
CA LEU A 200 -8.06 -9.36 1.48
C LEU A 200 -7.92 -8.12 2.36
N LEU A 201 -8.65 -7.03 2.07
CA LEU A 201 -8.66 -5.84 2.93
C LEU A 201 -9.27 -6.15 4.30
N VAL A 202 -10.37 -6.90 4.36
CA VAL A 202 -10.98 -7.32 5.63
C VAL A 202 -10.04 -8.24 6.41
N LEU A 203 -9.40 -9.21 5.74
CA LEU A 203 -8.41 -10.08 6.38
C LEU A 203 -7.22 -9.27 6.94
N THR A 204 -6.79 -8.23 6.23
CA THR A 204 -5.74 -7.33 6.74
C THR A 204 -6.17 -6.63 8.04
N VAL A 205 -7.45 -6.23 8.17
CA VAL A 205 -7.97 -5.67 9.43
C VAL A 205 -7.90 -6.71 10.54
N ILE A 206 -8.32 -7.95 10.28
CA ILE A 206 -8.24 -9.03 11.29
C ILE A 206 -6.79 -9.21 11.76
N MET A 207 -5.83 -9.24 10.83
CA MET A 207 -4.40 -9.37 11.16
C MET A 207 -3.84 -8.21 12.01
N PHE A 208 -4.49 -7.04 12.03
CA PHE A 208 -4.09 -5.95 12.91
C PHE A 208 -4.50 -6.16 14.37
N TRP A 209 -5.46 -7.06 14.62
CA TRP A 209 -6.05 -7.28 15.95
C TRP A 209 -5.67 -8.63 16.59
N VAL A 210 -5.00 -9.49 15.84
CA VAL A 210 -4.40 -10.74 16.31
C VAL A 210 -2.92 -10.54 16.60
#